data_cca828cae43b04f1c78ebb7c8d8f3176
#
_entry.id   cca828cae43b04f1c78ebb7c8d8f3176
#
_cell.length_a   1.000
_cell.length_b   1.000
_cell.length_c   1.000
_cell.angle_alpha   90.00
_cell.angle_beta   90.00
_cell.angle_gamma   90.00
#
_symmetry.space_group_name_H-M   'P 1'
#
loop_
_entity.id
_entity.type
_entity.pdbx_description
1 polymer ?
#
loop_
_entity_poly.entity_id
_entity_poly.type
_entity_poly.pdbx_seq_one_letter_code
_entity_poly.pdbx_strand_id
1 'polypeptide(L)'
;KILLNNEDILQKSINAIRNLGISYIPEDRIKTGVAKDVTIWENLVSDRIDSKELKQKGLLNHKKIIEMAKSLIKDFAILCKNEQQLAGMLSGGNMQKVVVAREFSSNPELLIANQPTRGIDVGANEFIWKKIVEQRDAGKGILLISADLNEVMELSDSIVVMCDGEVAAYFENSK
;
A
#
# COMPACT_ATOMS: atom_id res chain seq x y z
N LYS A 1 18.67 -1.14 -15.55
CA LYS A 1 17.59 -1.98 -16.06
C LYS A 1 16.78 -2.50 -14.88
N ILE A 2 15.47 -2.29 -14.89
CA ILE A 2 14.54 -2.84 -13.89
C ILE A 2 13.51 -3.68 -14.66
N LEU A 3 13.47 -4.98 -14.35
CA LEU A 3 12.60 -5.93 -15.05
C LEU A 3 11.47 -6.40 -14.13
N LEU A 4 10.24 -6.36 -14.64
CA LEU A 4 9.08 -7.07 -14.09
C LEU A 4 8.59 -8.05 -15.15
N ASN A 5 8.54 -9.35 -14.82
CA ASN A 5 8.13 -10.40 -15.77
C ASN A 5 8.85 -10.31 -17.13
N ASN A 6 10.17 -10.06 -17.12
CA ASN A 6 11.04 -9.83 -18.29
C ASN A 6 10.77 -8.53 -19.09
N GLU A 7 9.86 -7.67 -18.64
CA GLU A 7 9.58 -6.38 -19.26
C GLU A 7 10.33 -5.25 -18.52
N ASP A 8 11.07 -4.40 -19.28
CA ASP A 8 11.77 -3.25 -18.68
C ASP A 8 10.77 -2.13 -18.35
N ILE A 9 10.75 -1.72 -17.08
CA ILE A 9 9.79 -0.75 -16.56
C ILE A 9 10.36 0.67 -16.40
N LEU A 10 11.66 0.88 -16.63
CA LEU A 10 12.34 2.16 -16.37
C LEU A 10 11.75 3.36 -17.11
N GLN A 11 11.25 3.15 -18.34
CA GLN A 11 10.71 4.22 -19.18
C GLN A 11 9.18 4.28 -19.18
N LYS A 12 8.53 3.45 -18.35
CA LYS A 12 7.07 3.42 -18.29
C LYS A 12 6.51 4.55 -17.43
N SER A 13 5.33 5.02 -17.79
CA SER A 13 4.58 5.93 -16.92
C SER A 13 4.12 5.22 -15.63
N ILE A 14 3.85 5.99 -14.58
CA ILE A 14 3.35 5.47 -13.29
C ILE A 14 2.08 4.62 -13.49
N ASN A 15 1.15 5.09 -14.33
CA ASN A 15 -0.07 4.34 -14.62
C ASN A 15 0.22 3.00 -15.35
N ALA A 16 1.19 2.99 -16.27
CA ALA A 16 1.60 1.76 -16.94
C ALA A 16 2.24 0.77 -15.95
N ILE A 17 3.06 1.25 -15.02
CA ILE A 17 3.67 0.43 -13.95
C ILE A 17 2.60 -0.14 -13.02
N ARG A 18 1.63 0.68 -12.60
CA ARG A 18 0.49 0.21 -11.78
C ARG A 18 -0.34 -0.85 -12.50
N ASN A 19 -0.58 -0.67 -13.80
CA ASN A 19 -1.33 -1.65 -14.62
C ASN A 19 -0.59 -2.99 -14.80
N LEU A 20 0.72 -3.04 -14.55
CA LEU A 20 1.49 -4.27 -14.47
C LEU A 20 1.36 -4.97 -13.11
N GLY A 21 0.53 -4.45 -12.21
CA GLY A 21 0.29 -5.04 -10.90
C GLY A 21 1.31 -4.63 -9.84
N ILE A 22 1.93 -3.45 -9.93
CA ILE A 22 2.79 -2.92 -8.87
C ILE A 22 2.01 -1.95 -8.00
N SER A 23 2.03 -2.19 -6.69
CA SER A 23 1.56 -1.25 -5.67
C SER A 23 2.71 -0.73 -4.80
N TYR A 24 2.56 0.48 -4.27
CA TYR A 24 3.61 1.14 -3.51
C TYR A 24 3.08 1.84 -2.26
N ILE A 25 3.56 1.42 -1.09
CA ILE A 25 3.37 2.13 0.18
C ILE A 25 4.58 3.06 0.37
N PRO A 26 4.40 4.39 0.36
CA PRO A 26 5.50 5.33 0.49
C PRO A 26 5.93 5.50 1.95
N GLU A 27 7.20 5.85 2.16
CA GLU A 27 7.77 6.16 3.47
C GLU A 27 7.05 7.33 4.18
N ASP A 28 6.80 8.43 3.44
CA ASP A 28 6.10 9.59 3.97
C ASP A 28 4.63 9.58 3.53
N ARG A 29 3.79 9.00 4.40
CA ARG A 29 2.33 8.93 4.15
C ARG A 29 1.69 10.32 4.02
N ILE A 30 2.29 11.34 4.65
CA ILE A 30 1.71 12.69 4.70
C ILE A 30 1.98 13.46 3.42
N LYS A 31 3.20 13.35 2.87
CA LYS A 31 3.60 14.07 1.67
C LYS A 31 3.16 13.36 0.39
N THR A 32 3.19 12.03 0.40
CA THR A 32 3.03 11.23 -0.82
C THR A 32 1.97 10.14 -0.72
N GLY A 33 1.56 9.76 0.49
CA GLY A 33 0.64 8.64 0.72
C GLY A 33 -0.83 9.06 0.70
N VAL A 34 -1.18 10.15 1.39
CA VAL A 34 -2.56 10.60 1.60
C VAL A 34 -2.72 12.06 1.19
N ALA A 35 -3.76 12.35 0.42
CA ALA A 35 -4.22 13.71 0.19
C ALA A 35 -5.11 14.13 1.37
N LYS A 36 -4.59 15.01 2.23
CA LYS A 36 -5.24 15.35 3.52
C LYS A 36 -6.54 16.12 3.37
N ASP A 37 -6.60 16.97 2.34
CA ASP A 37 -7.69 17.92 2.13
C ASP A 37 -8.86 17.34 1.32
N VAL A 38 -8.79 16.03 1.00
CA VAL A 38 -9.88 15.30 0.35
C VAL A 38 -10.38 14.17 1.25
N THR A 39 -11.51 13.60 0.92
CA THR A 39 -12.20 12.60 1.72
C THR A 39 -11.46 11.26 1.75
N ILE A 40 -11.84 10.40 2.70
CA ILE A 40 -11.30 9.04 2.80
C ILE A 40 -11.66 8.24 1.54
N TRP A 41 -12.90 8.34 1.03
CA TRP A 41 -13.28 7.59 -0.17
C TRP A 41 -12.48 8.02 -1.40
N GLU A 42 -12.20 9.32 -1.59
CA GLU A 42 -11.37 9.81 -2.70
C GLU A 42 -9.95 9.26 -2.61
N ASN A 43 -9.37 9.23 -1.41
CA ASN A 43 -8.06 8.62 -1.20
C ASN A 43 -8.06 7.12 -1.53
N LEU A 44 -9.10 6.37 -1.13
CA LEU A 44 -9.19 4.92 -1.32
C LEU A 44 -9.31 4.48 -2.79
N VAL A 45 -9.80 5.36 -3.68
CA VAL A 45 -9.99 5.04 -5.11
C VAL A 45 -9.08 5.84 -6.04
N SER A 46 -8.21 6.70 -5.51
CA SER A 46 -7.39 7.63 -6.30
C SER A 46 -6.47 6.95 -7.31
N ASP A 47 -6.01 5.73 -7.01
CA ASP A 47 -5.13 4.94 -7.86
C ASP A 47 -5.84 4.31 -9.07
N ARG A 48 -7.16 4.22 -9.03
CA ARG A 48 -8.01 3.51 -10.02
C ARG A 48 -9.24 4.30 -10.46
N ILE A 49 -9.26 5.61 -10.26
CA ILE A 49 -10.42 6.45 -10.61
C ILE A 49 -10.80 6.32 -12.08
N ASP A 50 -9.83 6.03 -12.96
CA ASP A 50 -10.03 5.84 -14.39
C ASP A 50 -10.41 4.41 -14.79
N SER A 51 -10.45 3.47 -13.84
CA SER A 51 -10.80 2.08 -14.13
C SER A 51 -12.23 1.94 -14.65
N LYS A 52 -12.42 0.98 -15.57
CA LYS A 52 -13.77 0.63 -16.07
C LYS A 52 -14.68 0.14 -14.96
N GLU A 53 -14.09 -0.42 -13.91
CA GLU A 53 -14.80 -0.93 -12.75
C GLU A 53 -15.60 0.15 -12.03
N LEU A 54 -15.04 1.36 -11.90
CA LEU A 54 -15.65 2.49 -11.20
C LEU A 54 -16.52 3.37 -12.12
N LYS A 55 -16.63 3.01 -13.40
CA LYS A 55 -17.39 3.76 -14.39
C LYS A 55 -18.67 3.04 -14.81
N GLN A 56 -19.71 3.80 -15.08
CA GLN A 56 -20.97 3.36 -15.68
C GLN A 56 -21.35 4.33 -16.79
N LYS A 57 -21.52 3.82 -18.02
CA LYS A 57 -21.82 4.64 -19.20
C LYS A 57 -20.83 5.81 -19.41
N GLY A 58 -19.53 5.58 -19.09
CA GLY A 58 -18.48 6.59 -19.22
C GLY A 58 -18.36 7.61 -18.07
N LEU A 59 -19.31 7.62 -17.13
CA LEU A 59 -19.27 8.47 -15.93
C LEU A 59 -18.91 7.65 -14.69
N LEU A 60 -18.37 8.31 -13.66
CA LEU A 60 -18.09 7.68 -12.37
C LEU A 60 -19.39 7.21 -11.71
N ASN A 61 -19.40 5.95 -11.30
CA ASN A 61 -20.50 5.38 -10.51
C ASN A 61 -20.27 5.66 -9.02
N HIS A 62 -20.71 6.83 -8.58
CA HIS A 62 -20.52 7.28 -7.20
C HIS A 62 -21.08 6.30 -6.17
N LYS A 63 -22.22 5.66 -6.45
CA LYS A 63 -22.80 4.66 -5.55
C LYS A 63 -21.83 3.49 -5.34
N LYS A 64 -21.30 2.92 -6.42
CA LYS A 64 -20.34 1.80 -6.36
C LYS A 64 -19.04 2.21 -5.65
N ILE A 65 -18.56 3.43 -5.90
CA ILE A 65 -17.36 3.97 -5.24
C ILE A 65 -17.57 4.05 -3.72
N ILE A 66 -18.69 4.58 -3.27
CA ILE A 66 -18.99 4.70 -1.83
C ILE A 66 -19.17 3.33 -1.17
N GLU A 67 -19.84 2.39 -1.84
CA GLU A 67 -19.97 1.02 -1.34
C GLU A 67 -18.60 0.35 -1.19
N MET A 68 -17.72 0.48 -2.17
CA MET A 68 -16.34 0.01 -2.11
C MET A 68 -15.55 0.67 -0.98
N ALA A 69 -15.63 1.98 -0.83
CA ALA A 69 -14.94 2.70 0.24
C ALA A 69 -15.40 2.23 1.63
N LYS A 70 -16.71 2.02 1.83
CA LYS A 70 -17.26 1.48 3.09
C LYS A 70 -16.77 0.07 3.38
N SER A 71 -16.66 -0.79 2.38
CA SER A 71 -16.08 -2.13 2.55
C SER A 71 -14.63 -2.02 2.99
N LEU A 72 -13.81 -1.23 2.28
CA LEU A 72 -12.40 -1.05 2.61
C LEU A 72 -12.19 -0.45 4.01
N ILE A 73 -13.00 0.53 4.42
CA ILE A 73 -12.97 1.09 5.77
C ILE A 73 -13.18 -0.01 6.83
N LYS A 74 -14.15 -0.89 6.59
CA LYS A 74 -14.44 -2.03 7.48
C LYS A 74 -13.31 -3.07 7.46
N ASP A 75 -12.87 -3.51 6.27
CA ASP A 75 -11.92 -4.61 6.08
C ASP A 75 -10.51 -4.25 6.58
N PHE A 76 -10.17 -2.96 6.55
CA PHE A 76 -8.92 -2.43 7.06
C PHE A 76 -9.05 -1.77 8.44
N ALA A 77 -10.21 -1.91 9.09
CA ALA A 77 -10.47 -1.37 10.43
C ALA A 77 -10.02 0.10 10.58
N ILE A 78 -10.38 0.94 9.58
CA ILE A 78 -10.08 2.37 9.59
C ILE A 78 -11.06 3.06 10.54
N LEU A 79 -10.55 3.62 11.63
CA LEU A 79 -11.38 4.36 12.59
C LEU A 79 -11.64 5.77 12.08
N CYS A 80 -12.86 6.00 11.61
CA CYS A 80 -13.33 7.28 11.10
C CYS A 80 -14.82 7.47 11.40
N LYS A 81 -15.32 8.69 11.22
CA LYS A 81 -16.75 8.98 11.38
C LYS A 81 -17.58 8.36 10.24
N ASN A 82 -17.12 8.52 9.02
CA ASN A 82 -17.68 7.95 7.78
C ASN A 82 -16.68 8.15 6.62
N GLU A 83 -17.00 7.65 5.44
CA GLU A 83 -16.21 7.77 4.22
C GLU A 83 -16.03 9.20 3.71
N GLN A 84 -16.90 10.14 4.12
CA GLN A 84 -16.86 11.55 3.72
C GLN A 84 -15.92 12.39 4.59
N GLN A 85 -15.40 11.82 5.69
CA GLN A 85 -14.45 12.53 6.55
C GLN A 85 -13.17 12.85 5.77
N LEU A 86 -12.61 14.06 5.98
CA LEU A 86 -11.31 14.42 5.41
C LEU A 86 -10.21 13.52 5.99
N ALA A 87 -9.35 13.00 5.13
CA ALA A 87 -8.30 12.07 5.54
C ALA A 87 -7.29 12.72 6.52
N GLY A 88 -7.07 14.02 6.42
CA GLY A 88 -6.22 14.76 7.34
C GLY A 88 -6.72 14.83 8.79
N MET A 89 -7.99 14.47 9.04
CA MET A 89 -8.56 14.42 10.40
C MET A 89 -8.33 13.06 11.09
N LEU A 90 -7.72 12.10 10.41
CA LEU A 90 -7.42 10.79 10.96
C LEU A 90 -6.14 10.82 11.80
N SER A 91 -6.02 9.87 12.75
CA SER A 91 -4.73 9.60 13.39
C SER A 91 -3.70 9.05 12.38
N GLY A 92 -2.41 9.15 12.72
CA GLY A 92 -1.34 8.65 11.87
C GLY A 92 -1.51 7.18 11.46
N GLY A 93 -1.91 6.33 12.41
CA GLY A 93 -2.19 4.91 12.14
C GLY A 93 -3.38 4.70 11.21
N ASN A 94 -4.46 5.48 11.36
CA ASN A 94 -5.62 5.37 10.47
C ASN A 94 -5.34 5.96 9.07
N MET A 95 -4.55 7.03 8.96
CA MET A 95 -4.05 7.50 7.64
C MET A 95 -3.23 6.41 6.94
N GLN A 96 -2.36 5.72 7.67
CA GLN A 96 -1.58 4.61 7.11
C GLN A 96 -2.47 3.45 6.66
N LYS A 97 -3.51 3.11 7.43
CA LYS A 97 -4.50 2.11 7.01
C LYS A 97 -5.24 2.49 5.73
N VAL A 98 -5.51 3.79 5.48
CA VAL A 98 -6.08 4.25 4.20
C VAL A 98 -5.12 3.98 3.05
N VAL A 99 -3.81 4.27 3.21
CA VAL A 99 -2.79 3.98 2.19
C VAL A 99 -2.73 2.48 1.91
N VAL A 100 -2.59 1.67 2.97
CA VAL A 100 -2.52 0.20 2.87
C VAL A 100 -3.78 -0.37 2.22
N ALA A 101 -4.97 0.10 2.60
CA ALA A 101 -6.24 -0.33 2.02
C ALA A 101 -6.30 -0.05 0.51
N ARG A 102 -5.90 1.14 0.08
CA ARG A 102 -5.83 1.50 -1.34
C ARG A 102 -4.88 0.57 -2.09
N GLU A 103 -3.64 0.45 -1.63
CA GLU A 103 -2.60 -0.29 -2.33
C GLU A 103 -2.90 -1.81 -2.38
N PHE A 104 -3.46 -2.39 -1.33
CA PHE A 104 -3.79 -3.82 -1.30
C PHE A 104 -5.05 -4.16 -2.07
N SER A 105 -6.05 -3.26 -2.08
CA SER A 105 -7.30 -3.49 -2.81
C SER A 105 -7.15 -3.44 -4.33
N SER A 106 -6.01 -3.00 -4.86
CA SER A 106 -5.66 -3.13 -6.28
C SER A 106 -5.27 -4.56 -6.68
N ASN A 107 -5.16 -5.48 -5.71
CA ASN A 107 -4.72 -6.85 -5.90
C ASN A 107 -3.38 -6.95 -6.65
N PRO A 108 -2.30 -6.34 -6.14
CA PRO A 108 -1.02 -6.29 -6.85
C PRO A 108 -0.37 -7.66 -6.99
N GLU A 109 0.48 -7.81 -8.01
CA GLU A 109 1.42 -8.94 -8.13
C GLU A 109 2.70 -8.69 -7.32
N LEU A 110 3.11 -7.41 -7.23
CA LEU A 110 4.25 -6.95 -6.44
C LEU A 110 3.86 -5.75 -5.57
N LEU A 111 4.04 -5.89 -4.27
CA LEU A 111 3.93 -4.80 -3.31
C LEU A 111 5.31 -4.29 -2.91
N ILE A 112 5.57 -3.01 -3.10
CA ILE A 112 6.73 -2.33 -2.54
C ILE A 112 6.28 -1.58 -1.30
N ALA A 113 6.71 -2.04 -0.12
CA ALA A 113 6.37 -1.45 1.17
C ALA A 113 7.60 -0.73 1.76
N ASN A 114 7.63 0.61 1.63
CA ASN A 114 8.72 1.42 2.14
C ASN A 114 8.32 2.03 3.50
N GLN A 115 8.96 1.57 4.57
CA GLN A 115 8.71 2.00 5.96
C GLN A 115 7.22 1.93 6.34
N PRO A 116 6.52 0.80 6.10
CA PRO A 116 5.05 0.75 6.16
C PRO A 116 4.48 1.04 7.55
N THR A 117 5.27 0.87 8.59
CA THR A 117 4.84 1.07 9.99
C THR A 117 5.51 2.25 10.69
N ARG A 118 6.30 3.04 9.97
CA ARG A 118 7.03 4.16 10.55
C ARG A 118 6.10 5.19 11.21
N GLY A 119 6.34 5.45 12.51
CA GLY A 119 5.65 6.51 13.26
C GLY A 119 4.15 6.29 13.44
N ILE A 120 3.72 5.05 13.60
CA ILE A 120 2.37 4.66 13.99
C ILE A 120 2.39 3.92 15.33
N ASP A 121 1.22 3.76 15.94
CA ASP A 121 1.08 3.02 17.19
C ASP A 121 1.19 1.50 17.02
N VAL A 122 1.46 0.78 18.12
CA VAL A 122 1.69 -0.68 18.12
C VAL A 122 0.50 -1.45 17.52
N GLY A 123 -0.74 -1.06 17.84
CA GLY A 123 -1.92 -1.76 17.34
C GLY A 123 -2.11 -1.59 15.83
N ALA A 124 -1.78 -0.42 15.28
CA ALA A 124 -1.78 -0.20 13.83
C ALA A 124 -0.64 -0.96 13.16
N ASN A 125 0.54 -1.06 13.83
CA ASN A 125 1.69 -1.80 13.37
C ASN A 125 1.36 -3.29 13.18
N GLU A 126 0.91 -3.96 14.23
CA GLU A 126 0.51 -5.38 14.20
C GLU A 126 -0.55 -5.67 13.13
N PHE A 127 -1.52 -4.76 12.97
CA PHE A 127 -2.53 -4.88 11.94
C PHE A 127 -1.92 -4.86 10.53
N ILE A 128 -0.99 -3.92 10.25
CA ILE A 128 -0.35 -3.80 8.93
C ILE A 128 0.55 -4.99 8.66
N TRP A 129 1.31 -5.47 9.64
CA TRP A 129 2.11 -6.68 9.52
C TRP A 129 1.27 -7.89 9.12
N LYS A 130 0.15 -8.09 9.83
CA LYS A 130 -0.79 -9.16 9.49
C LYS A 130 -1.28 -9.04 8.05
N LYS A 131 -1.62 -7.83 7.59
CA LYS A 131 -2.06 -7.60 6.21
C LYS A 131 -0.97 -7.87 5.18
N ILE A 132 0.30 -7.56 5.49
CA ILE A 132 1.45 -7.89 4.63
C ILE A 132 1.61 -9.40 4.53
N VAL A 133 1.54 -10.12 5.66
CA VAL A 133 1.60 -11.59 5.69
C VAL A 133 0.45 -12.22 4.90
N GLU A 134 -0.78 -11.71 5.03
CA GLU A 134 -1.93 -12.16 4.22
C GLU A 134 -1.67 -12.03 2.70
N GLN A 135 -0.99 -10.96 2.24
CA GLN A 135 -0.62 -10.80 0.83
C GLN A 135 0.46 -11.80 0.41
N ARG A 136 1.49 -12.02 1.23
CA ARG A 136 2.52 -13.04 1.00
C ARG A 136 1.89 -14.42 0.87
N ASP A 137 1.02 -14.80 1.81
CA ASP A 137 0.37 -16.11 1.83
C ASP A 137 -0.58 -16.32 0.65
N ALA A 138 -1.09 -15.22 0.07
CA ALA A 138 -1.83 -15.21 -1.20
C ALA A 138 -0.92 -15.33 -2.44
N GLY A 139 0.41 -15.52 -2.27
CA GLY A 139 1.38 -15.71 -3.34
C GLY A 139 1.87 -14.43 -4.00
N LYS A 140 1.70 -13.26 -3.37
CA LYS A 140 2.18 -11.98 -3.89
C LYS A 140 3.67 -11.77 -3.57
N GLY A 141 4.39 -11.15 -4.52
CA GLY A 141 5.75 -10.68 -4.24
C GLY A 141 5.72 -9.45 -3.31
N ILE A 142 6.60 -9.41 -2.31
CA ILE A 142 6.70 -8.27 -1.40
C ILE A 142 8.16 -7.83 -1.30
N LEU A 143 8.41 -6.56 -1.62
CA LEU A 143 9.67 -5.88 -1.34
C LEU A 143 9.46 -4.96 -0.14
N LEU A 144 9.89 -5.44 1.03
CA LEU A 144 9.87 -4.65 2.27
C LEU A 144 11.17 -3.84 2.40
N ILE A 145 11.06 -2.55 2.59
CA ILE A 145 12.17 -1.66 2.91
C ILE A 145 11.87 -1.10 4.30
N SER A 146 12.71 -1.42 5.28
CA SER A 146 12.51 -0.95 6.66
C SER A 146 13.84 -0.72 7.38
N ALA A 147 13.85 0.29 8.26
CA ALA A 147 14.90 0.53 9.22
C ALA A 147 14.64 -0.15 10.57
N ASP A 148 13.45 -0.71 10.76
CA ASP A 148 13.10 -1.48 11.96
C ASP A 148 13.52 -2.94 11.77
N LEU A 149 14.53 -3.35 12.55
CA LEU A 149 15.08 -4.69 12.47
C LEU A 149 14.03 -5.76 12.85
N ASN A 150 13.16 -5.47 13.82
CA ASN A 150 12.12 -6.42 14.21
C ASN A 150 11.13 -6.65 13.07
N GLU A 151 10.70 -5.56 12.39
CA GLU A 151 9.84 -5.65 11.22
C GLU A 151 10.46 -6.51 10.11
N VAL A 152 11.74 -6.28 9.80
CA VAL A 152 12.47 -7.05 8.79
C VAL A 152 12.57 -8.53 9.18
N MET A 153 12.97 -8.82 10.41
CA MET A 153 13.15 -10.19 10.90
C MET A 153 11.84 -10.97 10.97
N GLU A 154 10.74 -10.31 11.33
CA GLU A 154 9.43 -10.95 11.45
C GLU A 154 8.73 -11.18 10.11
N LEU A 155 8.93 -10.33 9.11
CA LEU A 155 8.14 -10.37 7.88
C LEU A 155 8.88 -10.98 6.69
N SER A 156 10.23 -10.99 6.69
CA SER A 156 11.00 -11.34 5.49
C SER A 156 11.44 -12.78 5.47
N ASP A 157 11.42 -13.42 4.30
CA ASP A 157 11.97 -14.75 4.04
C ASP A 157 13.47 -14.66 3.69
N SER A 158 13.88 -13.53 3.08
CA SER A 158 15.27 -13.21 2.81
C SER A 158 15.55 -11.73 3.03
N ILE A 159 16.77 -11.40 3.45
CA ILE A 159 17.17 -10.07 3.87
C ILE A 159 18.39 -9.62 3.10
N VAL A 160 18.30 -8.44 2.49
CA VAL A 160 19.41 -7.73 1.86
C VAL A 160 19.77 -6.54 2.74
N VAL A 161 21.02 -6.47 3.19
CA VAL A 161 21.53 -5.32 3.95
C VAL A 161 22.24 -4.37 2.99
N MET A 162 21.80 -3.10 3.00
CA MET A 162 22.39 -2.03 2.18
C MET A 162 23.23 -1.09 3.04
N CYS A 163 24.42 -0.72 2.54
CA CYS A 163 25.29 0.27 3.15
C CYS A 163 25.97 1.08 2.05
N ASP A 164 25.91 2.40 2.15
CA ASP A 164 26.55 3.35 1.21
C ASP A 164 26.21 3.09 -0.28
N GLY A 165 24.98 2.63 -0.56
CA GLY A 165 24.52 2.35 -1.92
C GLY A 165 24.94 0.98 -2.46
N GLU A 166 25.60 0.15 -1.65
CA GLU A 166 26.05 -1.19 -2.01
C GLU A 166 25.36 -2.26 -1.16
N VAL A 167 25.28 -3.49 -1.70
CA VAL A 167 24.82 -4.65 -0.94
C VAL A 167 25.93 -5.11 -0.02
N ALA A 168 25.77 -4.90 1.28
CA ALA A 168 26.74 -5.30 2.29
C ALA A 168 26.61 -6.77 2.70
N ALA A 169 25.40 -7.32 2.73
CA ALA A 169 25.15 -8.71 3.08
C ALA A 169 23.81 -9.21 2.53
N TYR A 170 23.69 -10.54 2.43
CA TYR A 170 22.45 -11.26 2.13
C TYR A 170 22.28 -12.42 3.10
N PHE A 171 21.06 -12.61 3.61
CA PHE A 171 20.71 -13.69 4.52
C PHE A 171 19.41 -14.36 4.08
N GLU A 172 19.34 -15.66 4.18
CA GLU A 172 18.09 -16.38 4.20
C GLU A 172 17.56 -16.40 5.64
N ASN A 173 16.32 -15.95 5.83
CA ASN A 173 15.69 -15.91 7.14
C ASN A 173 14.87 -17.19 7.32
N SER A 174 15.52 -18.23 7.83
CA SER A 174 14.86 -19.51 8.12
C SER A 174 13.90 -19.32 9.31
N LYS A 175 12.60 -19.31 9.06
CA LYS A 175 11.57 -19.37 10.09
C LYS A 175 11.15 -20.81 10.35
#